data_13912ff5dbe88ac98a45710ec784e500
#
_entry.id   13912ff5dbe88ac98a45710ec784e500
#
_cell.length_a   1.000
_cell.length_b   1.000
_cell.length_c   1.000
_cell.angle_alpha   90.00
_cell.angle_beta   90.00
_cell.angle_gamma   90.00
#
_symmetry.space_group_name_H-M   'P 1'
#
loop_
_entity.id
_entity.type
_entity.pdbx_description
1 polymer ?
#
loop_
_entity_poly.entity_id
_entity_poly.type
_entity_poly.pdbx_seq_one_letter_code
_entity_poly.pdbx_strand_id
1 'polypeptide(L)'
;MKTLGRHTDPNEKSKGKYVVIGLAALLLAGGTYFGVTRVFNDSPEKPKETVTAKDTPSSSKKASATSSTKKAAKKTTEKSSEKKTKKTTESSKKKKTKTSSTSKKQESSEKKAATTKKKTTAKLDASALTQSAGKVYYGVYYFKDKQEFYSKNSEPTSAANIIELFIMDYALAQTDGGDQVIQDKKLTEWLAPMIQENDINATNVLIDHYGMDKLNEYFNAQGYAETKLNRRMVDINVRITDDDNYTSLNDCMKLLKKIYDNRSKEPQKTMLEILEGQVIRTKIPQKLPESTTVANITGEQQNVENDIGLVLTKDNPFAIAVLTREVSDIVKTRTAIADFSLAATKIK
;
A
#
# COMPACT_ATOMS: atom_id res chain seq x y z
N MET A 1 15.95 63.45 59.05
CA MET A 1 14.65 62.77 59.19
C MET A 1 14.67 61.48 58.38
N LYS A 2 14.61 60.36 59.09
CA LYS A 2 14.75 58.96 58.57
C LYS A 2 13.44 58.54 57.98
N THR A 3 13.46 57.88 56.82
CA THR A 3 12.36 57.00 56.37
C THR A 3 12.96 55.69 55.90
N LEU A 4 12.47 54.67 56.56
CA LEU A 4 12.85 53.26 56.39
C LEU A 4 12.40 52.70 55.06
N GLY A 5 13.29 52.07 54.36
CA GLY A 5 13.00 51.16 53.25
C GLY A 5 12.58 49.78 53.77
N ARG A 6 11.50 49.26 53.23
CA ARG A 6 11.06 47.88 53.45
C ARG A 6 11.67 46.96 52.42
N HIS A 7 12.47 46.02 52.90
CA HIS A 7 12.92 44.83 52.16
C HIS A 7 11.72 43.94 51.91
N THR A 8 11.52 43.51 50.66
CA THR A 8 10.65 42.42 50.30
C THR A 8 11.53 41.24 49.82
N ASP A 9 11.34 40.13 50.46
CA ASP A 9 11.98 38.83 50.24
C ASP A 9 11.51 38.15 48.95
N PRO A 10 12.39 37.65 48.06
CA PRO A 10 12.02 37.05 46.79
C PRO A 10 11.85 35.53 46.87
N ASN A 11 11.13 34.99 47.88
CA ASN A 11 10.93 33.56 47.94
C ASN A 11 9.52 33.14 48.43
N GLU A 12 8.50 33.62 47.72
CA GLU A 12 7.12 33.14 47.93
C GLU A 12 6.69 32.28 46.75
N LYS A 13 6.74 30.96 47.00
CA LYS A 13 6.25 29.94 46.09
C LYS A 13 4.73 30.05 45.96
N SER A 14 4.27 30.57 44.87
CA SER A 14 2.87 30.52 44.46
C SER A 14 2.41 29.09 44.27
N LYS A 15 1.59 28.61 45.17
CA LYS A 15 0.85 27.33 45.04
C LYS A 15 -0.30 27.57 44.06
N GLY A 16 -0.12 27.20 42.84
CA GLY A 16 -1.19 27.13 41.83
C GLY A 16 -2.24 26.10 42.25
N LYS A 17 -3.45 26.55 42.43
CA LYS A 17 -4.65 25.75 42.69
C LYS A 17 -4.99 25.02 41.39
N TYR A 18 -4.81 23.72 41.36
CA TYR A 18 -5.40 22.87 40.34
C TYR A 18 -6.90 22.75 40.61
N VAL A 19 -7.69 23.33 39.77
CA VAL A 19 -9.13 23.09 39.71
C VAL A 19 -9.31 21.75 39.02
N VAL A 20 -9.61 20.74 39.79
CA VAL A 20 -10.05 19.43 39.29
C VAL A 20 -11.50 19.60 38.87
N ILE A 21 -11.77 19.74 37.56
CA ILE A 21 -13.11 19.59 37.01
C ILE A 21 -13.39 18.09 36.93
N GLY A 22 -14.13 17.61 37.93
CA GLY A 22 -14.67 16.27 37.92
C GLY A 22 -15.71 16.15 36.80
N LEU A 23 -15.40 15.38 35.77
CA LEU A 23 -16.39 14.92 34.80
C LEU A 23 -17.26 13.86 35.49
N ALA A 24 -18.47 14.22 35.83
CA ALA A 24 -19.50 13.27 36.17
C ALA A 24 -19.87 12.49 34.89
N ALA A 25 -19.39 11.28 34.77
CA ALA A 25 -19.86 10.33 33.78
C ALA A 25 -21.27 9.88 34.16
N LEU A 26 -22.26 10.43 33.51
CA LEU A 26 -23.62 9.95 33.54
C LEU A 26 -23.72 8.72 32.65
N LEU A 27 -23.74 7.56 33.28
CA LEU A 27 -24.16 6.29 32.68
C LEU A 27 -25.65 6.39 32.35
N LEU A 28 -25.98 6.64 31.10
CA LEU A 28 -27.26 6.29 30.53
C LEU A 28 -27.07 4.97 29.76
N ALA A 29 -27.14 3.88 30.52
CA ALA A 29 -27.44 2.57 29.98
C ALA A 29 -28.94 2.58 29.62
N GLY A 30 -29.23 2.85 28.36
CA GLY A 30 -30.55 2.68 27.78
C GLY A 30 -30.44 1.74 26.61
N GLY A 31 -30.49 0.43 26.93
CA GLY A 31 -30.57 -0.61 25.93
C GLY A 31 -31.90 -0.54 25.17
N THR A 32 -31.81 -0.59 23.87
CA THR A 32 -32.86 -1.20 23.06
C THR A 32 -32.17 -2.06 22.01
N TYR A 33 -31.86 -3.26 22.45
CA TYR A 33 -31.57 -4.38 21.58
C TYR A 33 -32.90 -4.81 20.94
N PHE A 34 -33.20 -4.29 19.76
CA PHE A 34 -34.25 -4.86 18.93
C PHE A 34 -33.66 -6.01 18.14
N GLY A 35 -33.73 -7.18 18.73
CA GLY A 35 -33.55 -8.44 18.04
C GLY A 35 -34.71 -8.64 17.06
N VAL A 36 -34.44 -8.54 15.77
CA VAL A 36 -35.34 -9.06 14.74
C VAL A 36 -35.03 -10.54 14.52
N THR A 37 -35.69 -11.39 15.30
CA THR A 37 -35.82 -12.81 14.95
C THR A 37 -36.81 -12.91 13.79
N ARG A 38 -36.30 -13.13 12.58
CA ARG A 38 -37.15 -13.63 11.49
C ARG A 38 -37.35 -15.11 11.70
N VAL A 39 -38.55 -15.42 12.15
CA VAL A 39 -39.13 -16.76 12.10
C VAL A 39 -39.40 -17.09 10.63
N PHE A 40 -38.73 -18.09 10.12
CA PHE A 40 -39.13 -18.76 8.89
C PHE A 40 -40.26 -19.72 9.24
N ASN A 41 -41.44 -19.49 8.71
CA ASN A 41 -42.40 -20.56 8.51
C ASN A 41 -43.30 -20.26 7.32
N ASP A 42 -43.43 -21.30 6.52
CA ASP A 42 -44.51 -21.73 5.66
C ASP A 42 -44.74 -21.08 4.30
N SER A 43 -44.67 -22.00 3.36
CA SER A 43 -45.07 -21.90 1.96
C SER A 43 -46.53 -21.54 1.77
N PRO A 44 -46.88 -20.79 0.72
CA PRO A 44 -48.25 -20.59 0.32
C PRO A 44 -48.66 -21.41 -0.89
N GLU A 45 -49.91 -21.79 -0.83
CA GLU A 45 -50.71 -22.41 -1.88
C GLU A 45 -50.82 -21.55 -3.15
N LYS A 46 -50.93 -22.24 -4.26
CA LYS A 46 -51.32 -21.73 -5.58
C LYS A 46 -52.80 -21.31 -5.61
N PRO A 47 -53.16 -20.24 -6.32
CA PRO A 47 -54.48 -20.10 -6.91
C PRO A 47 -54.47 -20.48 -8.41
N LYS A 48 -55.58 -21.07 -8.75
CA LYS A 48 -55.96 -21.67 -10.03
C LYS A 48 -56.17 -20.64 -11.14
N GLU A 49 -55.90 -21.12 -12.34
CA GLU A 49 -56.29 -20.57 -13.63
C GLU A 49 -57.75 -20.20 -13.75
N THR A 50 -58.04 -19.10 -14.44
CA THR A 50 -59.30 -18.98 -15.19
C THR A 50 -59.00 -18.38 -16.57
N VAL A 51 -59.25 -19.21 -17.53
CA VAL A 51 -59.16 -18.97 -18.98
C VAL A 51 -60.35 -18.13 -19.43
N THR A 52 -60.13 -17.11 -20.22
CA THR A 52 -61.07 -16.72 -21.26
C THR A 52 -60.34 -16.09 -22.45
N ALA A 53 -60.62 -16.68 -23.58
CA ALA A 53 -60.06 -16.38 -24.89
C ALA A 53 -60.86 -15.27 -25.59
N LYS A 54 -60.23 -14.83 -26.69
CA LYS A 54 -60.74 -14.18 -27.90
C LYS A 54 -60.26 -12.74 -28.06
N ASP A 55 -59.79 -12.26 -29.18
CA ASP A 55 -59.68 -12.65 -30.56
C ASP A 55 -58.63 -11.79 -31.26
N THR A 56 -57.90 -12.35 -32.18
CA THR A 56 -57.18 -11.72 -33.27
C THR A 56 -58.18 -11.27 -34.36
N PRO A 57 -57.91 -10.36 -35.31
CA PRO A 57 -56.82 -10.51 -36.26
C PRO A 57 -56.23 -9.20 -36.91
N SER A 58 -55.05 -9.38 -37.45
CA SER A 58 -54.69 -9.19 -38.84
C SER A 58 -54.31 -7.82 -39.38
N SER A 59 -53.24 -7.81 -39.94
CA SER A 59 -52.70 -7.56 -41.30
C SER A 59 -52.07 -6.16 -41.39
N SER A 60 -51.07 -5.97 -42.10
CA SER A 60 -50.25 -6.54 -43.12
C SER A 60 -49.33 -5.50 -43.71
N LYS A 61 -48.19 -6.00 -44.19
CA LYS A 61 -47.46 -5.63 -45.39
C LYS A 61 -46.62 -4.36 -45.31
N LYS A 62 -45.37 -4.60 -45.55
CA LYS A 62 -44.57 -4.84 -46.77
C LYS A 62 -43.92 -3.52 -47.20
N ALA A 63 -42.74 -3.45 -47.37
CA ALA A 63 -41.67 -3.88 -48.27
C ALA A 63 -40.75 -2.73 -48.48
N SER A 64 -39.59 -2.93 -48.58
CA SER A 64 -38.56 -3.32 -49.56
C SER A 64 -37.74 -2.09 -49.83
N ALA A 65 -36.53 -2.16 -49.88
CA ALA A 65 -35.49 -2.85 -50.57
C ALA A 65 -34.49 -1.86 -51.17
N THR A 66 -33.24 -2.25 -51.10
CA THR A 66 -32.20 -2.24 -52.12
C THR A 66 -31.64 -0.84 -52.50
N SER A 67 -30.37 -0.62 -52.62
CA SER A 67 -29.25 -1.32 -53.23
C SER A 67 -28.00 -0.48 -53.03
N SER A 68 -26.86 -1.03 -52.65
CA SER A 68 -25.76 -1.47 -53.49
C SER A 68 -25.12 -0.40 -54.41
N THR A 69 -23.85 -0.19 -54.25
CA THR A 69 -22.76 -0.40 -55.20
C THR A 69 -21.49 0.25 -54.66
N LYS A 70 -20.46 -0.46 -54.35
CA LYS A 70 -19.35 -1.04 -55.13
C LYS A 70 -18.37 -0.03 -55.76
N LYS A 71 -17.09 -0.35 -55.48
CA LYS A 71 -15.87 -0.15 -56.28
C LYS A 71 -15.13 1.18 -56.03
N ALA A 72 -13.82 1.25 -56.03
CA ALA A 72 -12.75 0.26 -56.28
C ALA A 72 -11.41 0.87 -55.85
N ALA A 73 -10.53 -0.02 -55.52
CA ALA A 73 -9.09 0.02 -55.45
C ALA A 73 -8.35 0.93 -56.45
N LYS A 74 -7.23 1.48 -56.01
CA LYS A 74 -6.01 1.48 -56.84
C LYS A 74 -4.75 1.58 -55.95
N LYS A 75 -4.00 0.60 -56.05
CA LYS A 75 -2.65 0.20 -55.80
C LYS A 75 -1.67 1.06 -56.65
N THR A 76 -0.53 1.46 -56.09
CA THR A 76 0.76 1.64 -56.76
C THR A 76 1.81 1.74 -55.65
N THR A 77 2.54 0.88 -55.41
CA THR A 77 3.81 0.20 -55.68
C THR A 77 4.96 1.13 -56.08
N GLU A 78 6.09 0.80 -55.49
CA GLU A 78 7.49 0.95 -55.87
C GLU A 78 8.21 2.17 -55.31
N LYS A 79 9.48 2.14 -54.90
CA LYS A 79 10.57 1.15 -54.95
C LYS A 79 11.77 1.70 -54.16
N SER A 80 12.37 0.88 -53.38
CA SER A 80 13.79 0.52 -53.34
C SER A 80 14.85 1.61 -53.52
N SER A 81 15.78 1.72 -52.59
CA SER A 81 17.18 1.48 -52.91
C SER A 81 18.06 1.27 -51.66
N GLU A 82 18.72 0.15 -51.68
CA GLU A 82 19.88 -0.22 -50.88
C GLU A 82 21.11 0.65 -51.18
N LYS A 83 21.99 0.78 -50.21
CA LYS A 83 23.45 0.77 -50.38
C LYS A 83 24.09 0.67 -48.97
N LYS A 84 24.51 -0.40 -48.53
CA LYS A 84 25.72 -1.24 -48.53
C LYS A 84 27.04 -0.46 -48.70
N THR A 85 27.92 -0.59 -47.75
CA THR A 85 29.34 -1.00 -47.76
C THR A 85 30.06 -0.35 -46.57
N LYS A 86 30.84 -0.97 -45.83
CA LYS A 86 31.93 -1.95 -45.69
C LYS A 86 32.70 -1.53 -44.45
N LYS A 87 32.86 -2.35 -43.49
CA LYS A 87 34.00 -3.23 -43.13
C LYS A 87 35.39 -2.57 -43.21
N THR A 88 36.07 -2.42 -42.09
CA THR A 88 37.50 -2.77 -41.98
C THR A 88 37.86 -3.17 -40.53
N THR A 89 38.41 -4.30 -40.48
CA THR A 89 39.08 -5.05 -39.40
C THR A 89 40.53 -4.57 -39.27
N GLU A 90 41.10 -4.69 -38.09
CA GLU A 90 42.43 -5.17 -37.77
C GLU A 90 42.86 -4.59 -36.42
N SER A 91 43.10 -5.39 -35.44
CA SER A 91 44.04 -6.45 -35.17
C SER A 91 45.37 -6.02 -34.55
N SER A 92 45.68 -6.71 -33.49
CA SER A 92 46.97 -7.13 -32.92
C SER A 92 47.76 -6.08 -32.10
N LYS A 93 48.43 -6.37 -31.03
CA LYS A 93 49.16 -7.54 -30.51
C LYS A 93 49.64 -7.24 -29.06
N LYS A 94 49.50 -8.15 -28.17
CA LYS A 94 50.43 -8.83 -27.30
C LYS A 94 51.78 -8.14 -27.00
N LYS A 95 52.13 -7.95 -25.70
CA LYS A 95 53.44 -8.30 -25.17
C LYS A 95 53.41 -8.62 -23.69
N LYS A 96 53.88 -9.80 -23.37
CA LYS A 96 54.29 -10.37 -22.10
C LYS A 96 55.68 -9.87 -21.75
N THR A 97 56.00 -9.73 -20.46
CA THR A 97 57.30 -10.10 -19.81
C THR A 97 57.09 -9.77 -18.31
N LYS A 98 57.07 -10.64 -17.40
CA LYS A 98 57.93 -11.63 -16.75
C LYS A 98 59.04 -11.00 -15.85
N THR A 99 58.98 -11.42 -14.58
CA THR A 99 60.05 -11.82 -13.62
C THR A 99 60.81 -10.67 -12.92
N SER A 100 61.11 -10.65 -11.65
CA SER A 100 61.36 -11.67 -10.60
C SER A 100 61.70 -10.98 -9.29
N SER A 101 61.35 -11.57 -8.22
CA SER A 101 62.12 -12.14 -7.08
C SER A 101 62.74 -11.20 -6.03
N THR A 102 62.37 -11.53 -4.82
CA THR A 102 63.16 -11.81 -3.60
C THR A 102 63.62 -10.66 -2.74
N SER A 103 63.17 -10.52 -1.51
CA SER A 103 63.81 -11.08 -0.31
C SER A 103 63.11 -10.72 0.99
N LYS A 104 63.21 -11.64 1.89
CA LYS A 104 62.81 -11.68 3.29
C LYS A 104 63.31 -10.51 4.11
N LYS A 105 62.46 -10.00 5.04
CA LYS A 105 62.89 -9.78 6.40
C LYS A 105 61.75 -10.02 7.36
N GLN A 106 61.99 -10.89 8.27
CA GLN A 106 61.17 -11.33 9.37
C GLN A 106 61.39 -10.37 10.53
N GLU A 107 60.30 -9.83 11.07
CA GLU A 107 60.35 -9.35 12.45
C GLU A 107 59.00 -9.54 13.11
N SER A 108 59.08 -10.21 14.21
CA SER A 108 58.00 -10.62 15.08
C SER A 108 57.45 -9.46 15.90
N SER A 109 56.16 -9.33 16.02
CA SER A 109 55.55 -8.88 17.26
C SER A 109 54.04 -9.13 17.31
N GLU A 110 53.71 -9.85 18.33
CA GLU A 110 52.48 -9.91 19.12
C GLU A 110 51.15 -10.01 18.44
N LYS A 111 50.65 -11.22 18.51
CA LYS A 111 49.33 -11.70 18.27
C LYS A 111 48.33 -11.16 19.33
N LYS A 112 47.73 -10.00 19.05
CA LYS A 112 46.54 -9.58 19.79
C LYS A 112 45.34 -10.24 19.11
N ALA A 113 44.86 -11.28 19.74
CA ALA A 113 43.66 -12.01 19.31
C ALA A 113 42.46 -11.05 19.38
N ALA A 114 42.13 -10.41 18.24
CA ALA A 114 40.84 -9.81 18.06
C ALA A 114 39.83 -10.95 17.85
N THR A 115 39.10 -11.27 18.88
CA THR A 115 37.93 -12.15 18.81
C THR A 115 36.90 -11.44 17.93
N THR A 116 36.94 -11.71 16.64
CA THR A 116 35.89 -11.32 15.72
C THR A 116 34.66 -12.11 16.12
N LYS A 117 33.78 -11.48 16.91
CA LYS A 117 32.42 -12.01 17.13
C LYS A 117 31.79 -12.15 15.75
N LYS A 118 31.69 -13.36 15.29
CA LYS A 118 30.94 -13.73 14.09
C LYS A 118 29.51 -13.26 14.33
N LYS A 119 29.12 -12.11 13.70
CA LYS A 119 27.76 -11.60 13.75
C LYS A 119 26.89 -12.66 13.08
N THR A 120 26.23 -13.48 13.86
CA THR A 120 25.25 -14.44 13.34
C THR A 120 24.16 -13.59 12.70
N THR A 121 24.08 -13.60 11.37
CA THR A 121 23.04 -12.89 10.64
C THR A 121 21.72 -13.54 11.05
N ALA A 122 20.90 -12.84 11.78
CA ALA A 122 19.56 -13.31 12.15
C ALA A 122 18.82 -13.63 10.85
N LYS A 123 18.13 -14.76 10.80
CA LYS A 123 17.37 -15.19 9.63
C LYS A 123 15.89 -15.02 9.94
N LEU A 124 15.20 -14.23 9.13
CA LEU A 124 13.75 -14.11 9.19
C LEU A 124 13.13 -15.26 8.39
N ASP A 125 12.37 -16.14 9.06
CA ASP A 125 11.71 -17.27 8.41
C ASP A 125 10.37 -16.81 7.80
N ALA A 126 10.25 -16.98 6.49
CA ALA A 126 9.04 -16.68 5.72
C ALA A 126 8.33 -17.95 5.21
N SER A 127 8.70 -19.13 5.68
CA SER A 127 8.19 -20.40 5.16
C SER A 127 6.69 -20.54 5.28
N ALA A 128 6.11 -20.22 6.45
CA ALA A 128 4.66 -20.25 6.66
C ALA A 128 3.95 -19.21 5.78
N LEU A 129 4.53 -18.01 5.64
CA LEU A 129 4.00 -16.95 4.81
C LEU A 129 3.97 -17.36 3.32
N THR A 130 5.06 -17.90 2.81
CA THR A 130 5.14 -18.30 1.39
C THR A 130 4.24 -19.49 1.05
N GLN A 131 3.82 -20.28 2.04
CA GLN A 131 2.88 -21.40 1.88
C GLN A 131 1.42 -21.02 2.14
N SER A 132 1.14 -19.75 2.41
CA SER A 132 -0.22 -19.29 2.75
C SER A 132 -1.06 -18.92 1.54
N ALA A 133 -0.43 -18.64 0.39
CA ALA A 133 -1.10 -18.29 -0.86
C ALA A 133 -0.31 -18.83 -2.06
N GLY A 134 -0.91 -18.85 -3.24
CA GLY A 134 -0.26 -19.32 -4.46
C GLY A 134 0.92 -18.44 -4.89
N LYS A 135 0.82 -17.13 -4.65
CA LYS A 135 1.93 -16.17 -4.85
C LYS A 135 2.04 -15.24 -3.65
N VAL A 136 3.26 -15.05 -3.16
CA VAL A 136 3.56 -14.16 -2.04
C VAL A 136 4.83 -13.36 -2.34
N TYR A 137 4.72 -12.05 -2.25
CA TYR A 137 5.83 -11.11 -2.33
C TYR A 137 5.95 -10.44 -0.97
N TYR A 138 7.12 -10.51 -0.34
CA TYR A 138 7.34 -9.92 0.97
C TYR A 138 8.67 -9.20 1.07
N GLY A 139 8.70 -8.15 1.89
CA GLY A 139 9.89 -7.40 2.21
C GLY A 139 9.84 -6.84 3.62
N VAL A 140 10.99 -6.84 4.28
CA VAL A 140 11.23 -6.14 5.55
C VAL A 140 12.52 -5.35 5.42
N TYR A 141 12.51 -4.09 5.82
CA TYR A 141 13.66 -3.20 5.84
C TYR A 141 13.81 -2.52 7.20
N TYR A 142 14.90 -2.75 7.89
CA TYR A 142 15.21 -2.16 9.18
C TYR A 142 15.95 -0.84 9.01
N PHE A 143 15.41 0.24 9.57
CA PHE A 143 15.97 1.59 9.36
C PHE A 143 17.27 1.85 10.12
N LYS A 144 17.49 1.17 11.25
CA LYS A 144 18.66 1.38 12.10
C LYS A 144 19.95 0.85 11.48
N ASP A 145 19.94 -0.37 11.02
CA ASP A 145 21.12 -1.08 10.51
C ASP A 145 21.06 -1.36 9.02
N LYS A 146 19.98 -0.91 8.35
CA LYS A 146 19.72 -1.07 6.91
C LYS A 146 19.70 -2.54 6.47
N GLN A 147 19.42 -3.45 7.39
CA GLN A 147 19.24 -4.86 7.07
C GLN A 147 17.91 -5.06 6.34
N GLU A 148 17.91 -5.95 5.36
CA GLU A 148 16.73 -6.22 4.55
C GLU A 148 16.54 -7.71 4.28
N PHE A 149 15.26 -8.11 4.20
CA PHE A 149 14.84 -9.47 3.87
C PHE A 149 13.72 -9.36 2.84
N TYR A 150 14.00 -9.74 1.61
CA TYR A 150 13.05 -9.65 0.51
C TYR A 150 12.84 -11.00 -0.16
N SER A 151 11.63 -11.24 -0.64
CA SER A 151 11.38 -12.29 -1.62
C SER A 151 12.14 -11.98 -2.91
N LYS A 152 12.49 -13.03 -3.66
CA LYS A 152 13.29 -12.87 -4.88
C LYS A 152 12.51 -12.29 -6.06
N ASN A 153 11.19 -12.28 -5.99
CA ASN A 153 10.30 -11.79 -7.03
C ASN A 153 9.63 -10.49 -6.60
N SER A 154 9.54 -9.54 -7.52
CA SER A 154 8.90 -8.23 -7.33
C SER A 154 8.29 -7.78 -8.65
N GLU A 155 7.41 -8.60 -9.20
CA GLU A 155 6.64 -8.28 -10.39
C GLU A 155 5.35 -7.52 -10.03
N PRO A 156 4.73 -6.78 -10.96
CA PRO A 156 3.43 -6.16 -10.75
C PRO A 156 2.39 -7.18 -10.30
N THR A 157 1.66 -6.83 -9.26
CA THR A 157 0.59 -7.66 -8.70
C THR A 157 -0.63 -6.81 -8.36
N SER A 158 -1.79 -7.42 -8.14
CA SER A 158 -3.01 -6.71 -7.73
C SER A 158 -2.75 -5.87 -6.50
N ALA A 159 -2.99 -4.56 -6.60
CA ALA A 159 -2.79 -3.63 -5.51
C ALA A 159 -3.90 -3.74 -4.46
N ALA A 160 -5.13 -4.07 -4.87
CA ALA A 160 -6.31 -3.85 -4.04
C ALA A 160 -6.28 -2.44 -3.44
N ASN A 161 -6.61 -2.25 -2.15
CA ASN A 161 -6.59 -0.92 -1.53
C ASN A 161 -5.17 -0.34 -1.31
N ILE A 162 -4.10 -1.10 -1.54
CA ILE A 162 -2.73 -0.55 -1.42
C ILE A 162 -2.50 0.62 -2.40
N ILE A 163 -3.22 0.67 -3.53
CA ILE A 163 -3.14 1.79 -4.49
C ILE A 163 -3.50 3.13 -3.84
N GLU A 164 -4.31 3.14 -2.78
CA GLU A 164 -4.75 4.32 -2.06
C GLU A 164 -3.59 5.06 -1.38
N LEU A 165 -2.54 4.33 -0.97
CA LEU A 165 -1.33 4.95 -0.42
C LEU A 165 -0.60 5.81 -1.46
N PHE A 166 -0.58 5.39 -2.71
CA PHE A 166 0.02 6.15 -3.81
C PHE A 166 -0.86 7.33 -4.22
N ILE A 167 -2.18 7.18 -4.16
CA ILE A 167 -3.13 8.30 -4.34
C ILE A 167 -2.92 9.34 -3.24
N MET A 168 -2.77 8.93 -1.99
CA MET A 168 -2.48 9.83 -0.86
C MET A 168 -1.14 10.56 -1.04
N ASP A 169 -0.08 9.87 -1.51
CA ASP A 169 1.23 10.49 -1.80
C ASP A 169 1.12 11.58 -2.87
N TYR A 170 0.32 11.36 -3.92
CA TYR A 170 0.02 12.37 -4.92
C TYR A 170 -0.78 13.53 -4.34
N ALA A 171 -1.88 13.24 -3.68
CA ALA A 171 -2.83 14.24 -3.21
C ALA A 171 -2.19 15.24 -2.23
N LEU A 172 -1.42 14.74 -1.27
CA LEU A 172 -0.70 15.56 -0.29
C LEU A 172 0.52 16.30 -0.87
N ALA A 173 1.02 15.88 -2.02
CA ALA A 173 2.12 16.57 -2.73
C ALA A 173 1.64 17.80 -3.53
N GLN A 174 0.32 18.05 -3.64
CA GLN A 174 -0.20 19.23 -4.32
C GLN A 174 0.03 20.50 -3.49
N THR A 175 -0.10 21.66 -4.13
CA THR A 175 0.28 22.97 -3.56
C THR A 175 -0.38 23.25 -2.21
N ASP A 176 -1.65 22.90 -2.04
CA ASP A 176 -2.40 23.18 -0.81
C ASP A 176 -2.32 22.03 0.21
N GLY A 177 -1.62 20.94 -0.13
CA GLY A 177 -1.45 19.79 0.74
C GLY A 177 -2.76 19.28 1.33
N GLY A 178 -2.76 18.96 2.63
CA GLY A 178 -3.94 18.47 3.33
C GLY A 178 -5.09 19.47 3.51
N ASP A 179 -4.84 20.76 3.29
CA ASP A 179 -5.85 21.82 3.41
C ASP A 179 -6.66 22.05 2.13
N GLN A 180 -6.30 21.40 1.02
CA GLN A 180 -7.09 21.43 -0.22
C GLN A 180 -8.54 21.07 0.06
N VAL A 181 -9.48 21.80 -0.56
CA VAL A 181 -10.93 21.54 -0.42
C VAL A 181 -11.44 20.84 -1.69
N ILE A 182 -12.05 19.69 -1.51
CA ILE A 182 -12.65 18.87 -2.57
C ILE A 182 -14.09 18.57 -2.17
N GLN A 183 -15.08 18.94 -2.98
CA GLN A 183 -16.50 18.73 -2.69
C GLN A 183 -16.87 19.16 -1.24
N ASP A 184 -16.51 20.38 -0.86
CA ASP A 184 -16.81 21.02 0.44
C ASP A 184 -16.17 20.37 1.68
N LYS A 185 -15.23 19.42 1.51
CA LYS A 185 -14.43 18.82 2.59
C LYS A 185 -12.95 19.06 2.38
N LYS A 186 -12.20 19.15 3.46
CA LYS A 186 -10.74 19.16 3.39
C LYS A 186 -10.24 17.83 2.84
N LEU A 187 -9.12 17.84 2.13
CA LEU A 187 -8.50 16.63 1.61
C LEU A 187 -8.29 15.56 2.70
N THR A 188 -7.86 15.97 3.90
CA THR A 188 -7.66 15.03 5.02
C THR A 188 -8.94 14.33 5.47
N GLU A 189 -10.11 14.92 5.26
CA GLU A 189 -11.42 14.31 5.58
C GLU A 189 -11.83 13.24 4.54
N TRP A 190 -11.18 13.22 3.37
CA TRP A 190 -11.28 12.14 2.38
C TRP A 190 -10.19 11.10 2.58
N LEU A 191 -8.96 11.53 2.88
CA LEU A 191 -7.83 10.62 3.05
C LEU A 191 -7.97 9.72 4.27
N ALA A 192 -8.51 10.23 5.38
CA ALA A 192 -8.66 9.43 6.60
C ALA A 192 -9.57 8.21 6.38
N PRO A 193 -10.83 8.30 5.95
CA PRO A 193 -11.65 7.12 5.70
C PRO A 193 -11.11 6.24 4.56
N MET A 194 -10.52 6.83 3.52
CA MET A 194 -9.88 6.08 2.45
C MET A 194 -8.82 5.11 2.98
N ILE A 195 -7.91 5.59 3.83
CA ILE A 195 -6.79 4.80 4.34
C ILE A 195 -7.17 3.96 5.56
N GLN A 196 -7.96 4.52 6.46
CA GLN A 196 -8.23 3.90 7.77
C GLN A 196 -9.34 2.86 7.72
N GLU A 197 -10.29 3.01 6.79
CA GLU A 197 -11.50 2.20 6.70
C GLU A 197 -11.65 1.49 5.34
N ASN A 198 -10.73 1.73 4.39
CA ASN A 198 -10.84 1.29 3.00
C ASN A 198 -12.14 1.81 2.32
N ASP A 199 -12.51 3.07 2.58
CA ASP A 199 -13.71 3.67 1.99
C ASP A 199 -13.53 3.90 0.48
N ILE A 200 -14.15 3.03 -0.30
CA ILE A 200 -14.12 3.09 -1.78
C ILE A 200 -14.78 4.35 -2.34
N ASN A 201 -15.74 4.96 -1.63
CA ASN A 201 -16.36 6.20 -2.09
C ASN A 201 -15.38 7.36 -1.93
N ALA A 202 -14.69 7.46 -0.80
CA ALA A 202 -13.64 8.44 -0.58
C ALA A 202 -12.53 8.31 -1.64
N THR A 203 -12.08 7.07 -1.89
CA THR A 203 -11.08 6.79 -2.93
C THR A 203 -11.55 7.25 -4.30
N ASN A 204 -12.79 6.90 -4.67
CA ASN A 204 -13.33 7.25 -5.98
C ASN A 204 -13.57 8.76 -6.16
N VAL A 205 -13.90 9.49 -5.10
CA VAL A 205 -13.96 10.97 -5.13
C VAL A 205 -12.60 11.55 -5.50
N LEU A 206 -11.52 11.03 -4.92
CA LEU A 206 -10.16 11.51 -5.22
C LEU A 206 -9.71 11.10 -6.63
N ILE A 207 -10.03 9.90 -7.07
CA ILE A 207 -9.74 9.44 -8.45
C ILE A 207 -10.44 10.33 -9.47
N ASP A 208 -11.72 10.64 -9.24
CA ASP A 208 -12.49 11.49 -10.14
C ASP A 208 -12.00 12.95 -10.14
N HIS A 209 -11.59 13.45 -8.99
CA HIS A 209 -11.08 14.82 -8.85
C HIS A 209 -9.73 15.02 -9.56
N TYR A 210 -8.80 14.10 -9.37
CA TYR A 210 -7.46 14.24 -9.93
C TYR A 210 -7.33 13.69 -11.35
N GLY A 211 -8.06 12.62 -11.67
CA GLY A 211 -7.97 11.86 -12.92
C GLY A 211 -6.86 10.82 -12.90
N MET A 212 -7.18 9.63 -13.45
CA MET A 212 -6.25 8.48 -13.45
C MET A 212 -4.95 8.77 -14.20
N ASP A 213 -5.01 9.52 -15.29
CA ASP A 213 -3.83 9.83 -16.09
C ASP A 213 -2.81 10.64 -15.30
N LYS A 214 -3.23 11.69 -14.60
CA LYS A 214 -2.34 12.50 -13.75
C LYS A 214 -1.76 11.71 -12.57
N LEU A 215 -2.57 10.84 -11.97
CA LEU A 215 -2.11 9.94 -10.92
C LEU A 215 -1.02 9.00 -11.44
N ASN A 216 -1.23 8.38 -12.60
CA ASN A 216 -0.26 7.49 -13.23
C ASN A 216 1.01 8.22 -13.69
N GLU A 217 0.89 9.44 -14.24
CA GLU A 217 2.04 10.29 -14.57
C GLU A 217 2.89 10.58 -13.33
N TYR A 218 2.26 10.91 -12.22
CA TYR A 218 2.97 11.12 -10.95
C TYR A 218 3.64 9.85 -10.44
N PHE A 219 2.96 8.70 -10.47
CA PHE A 219 3.54 7.43 -10.06
C PHE A 219 4.83 7.14 -10.84
N ASN A 220 4.77 7.30 -12.16
CA ASN A 220 5.95 7.14 -13.01
C ASN A 220 7.05 8.16 -12.68
N ALA A 221 6.70 9.44 -12.47
CA ALA A 221 7.65 10.50 -12.15
C ALA A 221 8.34 10.26 -10.79
N GLN A 222 7.63 9.68 -9.81
CA GLN A 222 8.21 9.25 -8.54
C GLN A 222 9.04 7.96 -8.68
N GLY A 223 8.99 7.30 -9.85
CA GLY A 223 9.67 6.04 -10.15
C GLY A 223 9.00 4.85 -9.45
N TYR A 224 7.67 4.87 -9.31
CA TYR A 224 6.84 3.71 -8.97
C TYR A 224 6.47 3.02 -10.29
N ALA A 225 7.44 2.34 -10.89
CA ALA A 225 7.39 1.89 -12.28
C ALA A 225 6.35 0.76 -12.51
N GLU A 226 6.06 0.00 -11.47
CA GLU A 226 5.10 -1.11 -11.51
C GLU A 226 3.73 -0.75 -10.91
N THR A 227 3.55 0.50 -10.44
CA THR A 227 2.28 0.97 -9.86
C THR A 227 1.44 1.66 -10.91
N LYS A 228 0.20 1.19 -11.07
CA LYS A 228 -0.73 1.70 -12.07
C LYS A 228 -2.17 1.65 -11.60
N LEU A 229 -2.86 2.77 -11.73
CA LEU A 229 -4.29 2.91 -11.51
C LEU A 229 -5.01 2.78 -12.86
N ASN A 230 -5.67 1.65 -13.11
CA ASN A 230 -6.36 1.38 -14.36
C ASN A 230 -7.89 1.50 -14.24
N ARG A 231 -8.41 1.45 -13.02
CA ARG A 231 -9.85 1.48 -12.77
C ARG A 231 -10.18 2.15 -11.43
N ARG A 232 -11.42 2.57 -11.30
CA ARG A 232 -12.00 2.99 -10.01
C ARG A 232 -12.07 1.81 -9.05
N MET A 233 -12.15 2.11 -7.75
CA MET A 233 -12.37 1.08 -6.73
C MET A 233 -13.80 0.53 -6.82
N VAL A 234 -13.93 -0.75 -6.55
CA VAL A 234 -15.19 -1.47 -6.54
C VAL A 234 -15.30 -2.31 -5.25
N ASP A 235 -16.51 -2.74 -4.91
CA ASP A 235 -16.74 -3.60 -3.76
C ASP A 235 -15.86 -4.85 -3.81
N ILE A 236 -15.41 -5.30 -2.64
CA ILE A 236 -14.52 -6.46 -2.46
C ILE A 236 -15.09 -7.75 -3.09
N ASN A 237 -16.40 -7.86 -3.19
CA ASN A 237 -17.08 -9.03 -3.76
C ASN A 237 -17.18 -8.98 -5.29
N VAL A 238 -16.85 -7.85 -5.91
CA VAL A 238 -16.85 -7.72 -7.37
C VAL A 238 -15.64 -8.45 -7.93
N ARG A 239 -15.91 -9.41 -8.82
CA ARG A 239 -14.84 -10.09 -9.55
C ARG A 239 -14.22 -9.14 -10.59
N ILE A 240 -12.92 -8.96 -10.49
CA ILE A 240 -12.15 -8.22 -11.49
C ILE A 240 -11.75 -9.18 -12.60
N THR A 241 -12.24 -8.92 -13.81
CA THR A 241 -12.00 -9.75 -15.01
C THR A 241 -11.05 -9.13 -16.00
N ASP A 242 -10.91 -7.80 -15.93
CA ASP A 242 -10.14 -6.99 -16.86
C ASP A 242 -8.96 -6.31 -16.15
N ASP A 243 -8.57 -5.15 -16.63
CA ASP A 243 -7.48 -4.37 -16.06
C ASP A 243 -7.72 -4.08 -14.58
N ASP A 244 -6.81 -4.56 -13.76
CA ASP A 244 -6.79 -4.30 -12.32
C ASP A 244 -5.89 -3.10 -11.99
N ASN A 245 -5.95 -2.63 -10.75
CA ASN A 245 -4.96 -1.71 -10.21
C ASN A 245 -3.74 -2.52 -9.75
N TYR A 246 -2.56 -2.10 -10.13
CA TYR A 246 -1.32 -2.83 -9.88
C TYR A 246 -0.36 -2.03 -9.00
N THR A 247 0.46 -2.77 -8.26
CA THR A 247 1.66 -2.27 -7.59
C THR A 247 2.69 -3.40 -7.48
N SER A 248 3.86 -3.12 -6.91
CA SER A 248 4.88 -4.12 -6.66
C SER A 248 5.48 -4.01 -5.26
N LEU A 249 6.18 -5.05 -4.84
CA LEU A 249 6.96 -5.01 -3.60
C LEU A 249 7.99 -3.86 -3.61
N ASN A 250 8.65 -3.63 -4.74
CA ASN A 250 9.66 -2.58 -4.88
C ASN A 250 9.06 -1.19 -4.68
N ASP A 251 7.93 -0.92 -5.33
CA ASP A 251 7.26 0.38 -5.24
C ASP A 251 6.70 0.63 -3.84
N CYS A 252 6.07 -0.39 -3.24
CA CYS A 252 5.59 -0.32 -1.85
C CYS A 252 6.73 -0.01 -0.87
N MET A 253 7.83 -0.75 -0.95
CA MET A 253 8.99 -0.54 -0.07
C MET A 253 9.67 0.81 -0.30
N LYS A 254 9.69 1.30 -1.55
CA LYS A 254 10.19 2.64 -1.88
C LYS A 254 9.35 3.73 -1.22
N LEU A 255 8.03 3.63 -1.32
CA LEU A 255 7.12 4.61 -0.72
C LEU A 255 7.17 4.57 0.82
N LEU A 256 7.18 3.39 1.44
CA LEU A 256 7.31 3.25 2.89
C LEU A 256 8.64 3.84 3.42
N LYS A 257 9.75 3.62 2.71
CA LYS A 257 11.05 4.25 3.05
C LYS A 257 10.96 5.77 2.93
N LYS A 258 10.36 6.31 1.87
CA LYS A 258 10.14 7.75 1.69
C LYS A 258 9.35 8.35 2.85
N ILE A 259 8.27 7.68 3.29
CA ILE A 259 7.44 8.13 4.42
C ILE A 259 8.28 8.16 5.69
N TYR A 260 8.98 7.07 6.02
CA TYR A 260 9.78 7.00 7.24
C TYR A 260 10.91 8.01 7.29
N ASP A 261 11.67 8.14 6.20
CA ASP A 261 12.84 9.04 6.13
C ASP A 261 12.45 10.51 6.26
N ASN A 262 11.24 10.87 5.84
CA ASN A 262 10.73 12.25 5.89
C ASN A 262 9.60 12.45 6.92
N ARG A 263 9.36 11.51 7.82
CA ARG A 263 8.23 11.47 8.75
C ARG A 263 8.04 12.69 9.67
N SER A 264 9.05 13.54 9.78
CA SER A 264 8.98 14.79 10.56
C SER A 264 8.62 16.02 9.72
N LYS A 265 8.39 15.86 8.42
CA LYS A 265 8.12 16.92 7.47
C LYS A 265 6.87 16.60 6.64
N GLU A 266 6.13 17.62 6.29
CA GLU A 266 5.03 17.45 5.32
C GLU A 266 5.58 17.13 3.91
N PRO A 267 4.85 16.35 3.12
CA PRO A 267 3.56 15.74 3.45
C PRO A 267 3.66 14.39 4.19
N GLN A 268 4.85 13.80 4.36
CA GLN A 268 5.00 12.45 4.91
C GLN A 268 4.61 12.36 6.40
N LYS A 269 4.67 13.48 7.14
CA LYS A 269 4.16 13.54 8.51
C LYS A 269 2.64 13.28 8.54
N THR A 270 1.88 13.99 7.73
CA THR A 270 0.43 13.75 7.60
C THR A 270 0.11 12.34 7.10
N MET A 271 0.87 11.82 6.13
CA MET A 271 0.71 10.44 5.67
C MET A 271 0.88 9.43 6.82
N LEU A 272 1.90 9.61 7.64
CA LEU A 272 2.18 8.73 8.78
C LEU A 272 1.04 8.78 9.80
N GLU A 273 0.59 9.97 10.18
CA GLU A 273 -0.51 10.18 11.13
C GLU A 273 -1.80 9.51 10.65
N ILE A 274 -2.12 9.60 9.35
CA ILE A 274 -3.30 8.94 8.77
C ILE A 274 -3.15 7.41 8.82
N LEU A 275 -1.97 6.88 8.48
CA LEU A 275 -1.69 5.43 8.50
C LEU A 275 -1.74 4.85 9.92
N GLU A 276 -1.35 5.60 10.95
CA GLU A 276 -1.45 5.18 12.34
C GLU A 276 -2.90 4.98 12.81
N GLY A 277 -3.85 5.64 12.15
CA GLY A 277 -5.28 5.53 12.41
C GLY A 277 -5.98 4.32 11.78
N GLN A 278 -5.26 3.41 11.09
CA GLN A 278 -5.86 2.23 10.45
C GLN A 278 -6.63 1.36 11.45
N VAL A 279 -7.92 1.11 11.19
CA VAL A 279 -8.81 0.35 12.08
C VAL A 279 -8.88 -1.14 11.75
N ILE A 280 -8.54 -1.52 10.51
CA ILE A 280 -8.53 -2.92 10.06
C ILE A 280 -7.21 -3.57 10.48
N ARG A 281 -7.20 -4.26 11.60
CA ARG A 281 -5.98 -4.78 12.26
C ARG A 281 -5.84 -6.30 12.15
N THR A 282 -6.26 -6.88 11.03
CA THR A 282 -6.38 -8.34 10.86
C THR A 282 -5.11 -9.03 10.35
N LYS A 283 -4.04 -8.30 10.02
CA LYS A 283 -2.81 -8.81 9.40
C LYS A 283 -1.55 -8.34 10.15
N ILE A 284 -0.76 -7.40 9.64
CA ILE A 284 0.50 -6.94 10.26
C ILE A 284 0.34 -6.63 11.76
N PRO A 285 -0.66 -5.83 12.21
CA PRO A 285 -0.78 -5.48 13.62
C PRO A 285 -1.39 -6.57 14.50
N GLN A 286 -2.00 -7.61 13.95
CA GLN A 286 -2.87 -8.55 14.67
C GLN A 286 -2.22 -9.22 15.90
N LYS A 287 -0.95 -9.59 15.80
CA LYS A 287 -0.21 -10.29 16.87
C LYS A 287 0.84 -9.42 17.54
N LEU A 288 0.94 -8.16 17.16
CA LEU A 288 1.87 -7.24 17.80
C LEU A 288 1.31 -6.74 19.13
N PRO A 289 2.15 -6.43 20.12
CA PRO A 289 1.71 -5.79 21.36
C PRO A 289 0.95 -4.49 21.08
N GLU A 290 -0.11 -4.21 21.83
CA GLU A 290 -0.91 -2.98 21.68
C GLU A 290 -0.07 -1.70 21.83
N SER A 291 1.03 -1.76 22.59
CA SER A 291 1.98 -0.65 22.74
C SER A 291 2.85 -0.41 21.50
N THR A 292 2.75 -1.27 20.47
CA THR A 292 3.51 -1.10 19.23
C THR A 292 2.73 -0.23 18.28
N THR A 293 3.25 0.94 17.94
CA THR A 293 2.69 1.79 16.90
C THR A 293 2.90 1.14 15.54
N VAL A 294 1.81 0.94 14.82
CA VAL A 294 1.82 0.40 13.45
C VAL A 294 1.06 1.37 12.56
N ALA A 295 1.76 1.90 11.58
CA ALA A 295 1.21 2.75 10.54
C ALA A 295 1.10 1.92 9.25
N ASN A 296 -0.08 1.38 8.95
CA ASN A 296 -0.27 0.44 7.84
C ASN A 296 -1.51 0.74 7.00
N ILE A 297 -1.54 0.15 5.83
CA ILE A 297 -2.72 0.06 4.98
C ILE A 297 -2.90 -1.40 4.55
N THR A 298 -4.13 -1.88 4.65
CA THR A 298 -4.49 -3.23 4.24
C THR A 298 -5.25 -3.20 2.93
N GLY A 299 -4.99 -4.15 2.03
CA GLY A 299 -5.67 -4.28 0.76
C GLY A 299 -6.36 -5.64 0.66
N GLU A 300 -7.65 -5.64 0.38
CA GLU A 300 -8.48 -6.82 0.30
C GLU A 300 -9.25 -6.86 -1.02
N GLN A 301 -9.20 -8.00 -1.68
CA GLN A 301 -9.92 -8.27 -2.91
C GLN A 301 -10.10 -9.78 -3.03
N GLN A 302 -10.98 -10.24 -3.92
CA GLN A 302 -11.13 -11.67 -4.15
C GLN A 302 -9.78 -12.34 -4.40
N ASN A 303 -9.41 -13.31 -3.55
CA ASN A 303 -8.14 -14.05 -3.59
C ASN A 303 -6.87 -13.20 -3.39
N VAL A 304 -6.99 -12.02 -2.76
CA VAL A 304 -5.89 -11.10 -2.44
C VAL A 304 -6.00 -10.64 -0.99
N GLU A 305 -4.90 -10.76 -0.25
CA GLU A 305 -4.75 -10.32 1.14
C GLU A 305 -3.41 -9.59 1.26
N ASN A 306 -3.42 -8.30 1.02
CA ASN A 306 -2.24 -7.44 1.09
C ASN A 306 -2.20 -6.68 2.42
N ASP A 307 -1.00 -6.38 2.92
CA ASP A 307 -0.81 -5.43 4.01
C ASP A 307 0.62 -4.86 3.94
N ILE A 308 0.75 -3.54 4.03
CA ILE A 308 2.05 -2.87 4.03
C ILE A 308 2.07 -1.76 5.08
N GLY A 309 3.24 -1.50 5.66
CA GLY A 309 3.32 -0.45 6.67
C GLY A 309 4.67 -0.28 7.33
N LEU A 310 4.66 0.59 8.34
CA LEU A 310 5.77 0.89 9.22
C LEU A 310 5.44 0.35 10.63
N VAL A 311 6.33 -0.47 11.16
CA VAL A 311 6.25 -0.94 12.55
C VAL A 311 7.27 -0.15 13.35
N LEU A 312 6.76 0.77 14.17
CA LEU A 312 7.55 1.79 14.86
C LEU A 312 7.98 1.31 16.26
N THR A 313 8.78 0.23 16.30
CA THR A 313 9.35 -0.23 17.54
C THR A 313 10.43 0.73 18.04
N LYS A 314 10.58 0.83 19.38
CA LYS A 314 11.56 1.72 20.01
C LYS A 314 13.01 1.41 19.58
N ASP A 315 13.35 0.13 19.47
CA ASP A 315 14.74 -0.29 19.30
C ASP A 315 15.14 -0.46 17.85
N ASN A 316 14.27 -0.98 17.01
CA ASN A 316 14.56 -1.28 15.61
C ASN A 316 13.30 -1.14 14.74
N PRO A 317 12.88 0.10 14.40
CA PRO A 317 11.74 0.33 13.52
C PRO A 317 12.02 -0.21 12.11
N PHE A 318 10.97 -0.69 11.45
CA PHE A 318 11.10 -1.28 10.12
C PHE A 318 9.90 -1.01 9.22
N ALA A 319 10.14 -1.01 7.91
CA ALA A 319 9.10 -1.13 6.90
C ALA A 319 8.84 -2.61 6.62
N ILE A 320 7.59 -2.96 6.42
CA ILE A 320 7.14 -4.31 6.06
C ILE A 320 6.11 -4.22 4.96
N ALA A 321 6.21 -5.08 3.95
CA ALA A 321 5.21 -5.23 2.92
C ALA A 321 4.98 -6.70 2.62
N VAL A 322 3.71 -7.09 2.51
CA VAL A 322 3.28 -8.41 2.06
C VAL A 322 2.17 -8.22 1.03
N LEU A 323 2.42 -8.73 -0.17
CA LEU A 323 1.46 -8.75 -1.27
C LEU A 323 1.19 -10.20 -1.65
N THR A 324 -0.07 -10.56 -1.82
CA THR A 324 -0.48 -11.95 -2.10
C THR A 324 -1.39 -12.05 -3.32
N ARG A 325 -1.39 -13.22 -3.94
CA ARG A 325 -2.35 -13.62 -4.98
C ARG A 325 -2.70 -15.08 -4.81
N GLU A 326 -3.84 -15.46 -5.39
CA GLU A 326 -4.30 -16.86 -5.35
C GLU A 326 -4.47 -17.35 -3.90
N VAL A 327 -5.03 -16.48 -3.05
CA VAL A 327 -5.38 -16.82 -1.67
C VAL A 327 -6.59 -17.74 -1.69
N SER A 328 -6.42 -18.96 -1.19
CA SER A 328 -7.51 -19.94 -1.05
C SER A 328 -8.05 -20.03 0.38
N ASP A 329 -7.25 -19.61 1.36
CA ASP A 329 -7.60 -19.60 2.79
C ASP A 329 -7.20 -18.25 3.39
N ILE A 330 -8.18 -17.37 3.53
CA ILE A 330 -8.02 -16.01 4.04
C ILE A 330 -7.49 -16.03 5.48
N VAL A 331 -8.03 -16.90 6.34
CA VAL A 331 -7.65 -16.96 7.76
C VAL A 331 -6.20 -17.41 7.91
N LYS A 332 -5.80 -18.44 7.17
CA LYS A 332 -4.43 -18.93 7.14
C LYS A 332 -3.48 -17.82 6.65
N THR A 333 -3.84 -17.12 5.59
CA THR A 333 -2.99 -16.05 5.02
C THR A 333 -2.84 -14.88 5.98
N ARG A 334 -3.92 -14.38 6.56
CA ARG A 334 -3.90 -13.30 7.57
C ARG A 334 -3.06 -13.69 8.78
N THR A 335 -3.24 -14.91 9.27
CA THR A 335 -2.45 -15.44 10.39
C THR A 335 -0.96 -15.51 10.05
N ALA A 336 -0.61 -15.97 8.84
CA ALA A 336 0.79 -16.05 8.41
C ALA A 336 1.43 -14.67 8.25
N ILE A 337 0.71 -13.66 7.78
CA ILE A 337 1.17 -12.26 7.73
C ILE A 337 1.43 -11.74 9.15
N ALA A 338 0.52 -11.99 10.08
CA ALA A 338 0.66 -11.57 11.48
C ALA A 338 1.86 -12.25 12.18
N ASP A 339 2.06 -13.55 11.95
CA ASP A 339 3.21 -14.29 12.50
C ASP A 339 4.54 -13.80 11.92
N PHE A 340 4.59 -13.51 10.64
CA PHE A 340 5.76 -12.95 9.97
C PHE A 340 6.10 -11.56 10.51
N SER A 341 5.09 -10.69 10.70
CA SER A 341 5.27 -9.38 11.34
C SER A 341 5.81 -9.51 12.77
N LEU A 342 5.23 -10.41 13.58
CA LEU A 342 5.71 -10.66 14.92
C LEU A 342 7.15 -11.24 14.95
N ALA A 343 7.50 -12.10 14.00
CA ALA A 343 8.85 -12.61 13.86
C ALA A 343 9.84 -11.49 13.48
N ALA A 344 9.43 -10.55 12.63
CA ALA A 344 10.25 -9.41 12.25
C ALA A 344 10.62 -8.51 13.45
N THR A 345 9.74 -8.34 14.45
CA THR A 345 10.07 -7.56 15.68
C THR A 345 11.19 -8.17 16.51
N LYS A 346 11.51 -9.46 16.32
CA LYS A 346 12.52 -10.19 17.11
C LYS A 346 13.93 -10.15 16.50
N ILE A 347 14.07 -9.60 15.31
CA ILE A 347 15.37 -9.39 14.63
C ILE A 347 16.08 -8.21 15.31
N LYS A 348 17.35 -8.43 15.73
CA LYS A 348 18.18 -7.44 16.45
C LYS A 348 19.42 -7.09 15.63
#